data_cbb9a382a90a26778fe72ee261007798
#
_entry.id   cbb9a382a90a26778fe72ee261007798
#
_cell.length_a   1.000
_cell.length_b   1.000
_cell.length_c   1.000
_cell.angle_alpha   90.00
_cell.angle_beta   90.00
_cell.angle_gamma   90.00
#
_symmetry.space_group_name_H-M   'P 1'
#
loop_
_entity.id
_entity.type
_entity.pdbx_description
1 polymer ?
#
loop_
_entity_poly.entity_id
_entity_poly.type
_entity_poly.pdbx_seq_one_letter_code
_entity_poly.pdbx_strand_id
1 'polypeptide(L)'
;MAQYKLYPVKPIHNLREMLEESASRYAGNPAFLQRIDGSYKAFSFARFKNEVFALGTALIARGYANKRIIVTGENCYHWCLSYMTVVCGLGVVVPVDKEIPSEEIANIARISEASLVLYSSKYESKLSHLDPSVDRICFDELPSLIKEGGELLSDGNQDYSEQSIDIDALCSLIFTSGTTGVSKGVMLSQRNICHTVENLGRMVYIDGNDRALSVLPLHHVYECTCGFLFPLYRGTSVAFSEGVRYIMRNVKEVRPTKILCVPLLIETMYKKIWSNIRKKGIERKVRAVISATNRVQPYGARMALKKKLFAEIHESFGGRLDLLVSGGAPINPEVIRGMRDFGINVIQGYGLTESAPLAAVNHDSYFSDRSAGLVLPNGQLKILNPAEDGTGEICYRGDNVMMGYYNRPDLTAEVKKNGWLHTGDIGFIDEKGFLVITGRKKNVIIRGNGKNVFPEELEAYLSRNPLVGEVAVVGLMNEKKNEVDIVAAVYPDAEAAKEYLGAHHTEDALRAALQEAVNGVNDIVQTYKRIDVLLVRAEELPKNTSKKIKRFELPALLQKEYEARLSN
;
A
#
# COMPACT_ATOMS: atom_id res chain seq x y z
N MET A 1 -10.18 4.97 29.98
CA MET A 1 -9.95 6.22 29.22
C MET A 1 -9.00 5.89 28.08
N ALA A 2 -9.26 6.41 26.87
CA ALA A 2 -8.36 6.17 25.74
C ALA A 2 -6.96 6.69 26.06
N GLN A 3 -5.93 5.87 25.85
CA GLN A 3 -4.53 6.23 26.13
C GLN A 3 -3.95 7.24 25.11
N TYR A 4 -4.76 7.68 24.14
CA TYR A 4 -4.41 8.63 23.10
C TYR A 4 -5.61 9.51 22.77
N LYS A 5 -5.35 10.68 22.18
CA LYS A 5 -6.39 11.65 21.79
C LYS A 5 -6.46 11.72 20.26
N LEU A 6 -7.66 11.50 19.71
CA LEU A 6 -7.90 11.68 18.29
C LEU A 6 -7.67 13.14 17.87
N TYR A 7 -7.05 13.32 16.69
CA TYR A 7 -6.86 14.66 16.13
C TYR A 7 -8.19 15.24 15.63
N PRO A 8 -8.40 16.55 15.79
CA PRO A 8 -9.57 17.20 15.26
C PRO A 8 -9.50 17.25 13.73
N VAL A 9 -10.62 16.97 13.10
CA VAL A 9 -10.80 17.01 11.65
C VAL A 9 -12.11 17.70 11.32
N LYS A 10 -12.19 18.29 10.12
CA LYS A 10 -13.46 18.75 9.56
C LYS A 10 -14.19 17.56 8.92
N PRO A 11 -15.52 17.49 9.00
CA PRO A 11 -16.29 16.51 8.20
C PRO A 11 -16.06 16.73 6.70
N ILE A 12 -16.08 15.64 5.95
CA ILE A 12 -16.02 15.65 4.48
C ILE A 12 -17.38 15.19 3.95
N HIS A 13 -18.13 16.09 3.33
CA HIS A 13 -19.44 15.76 2.78
C HIS A 13 -19.31 15.03 1.43
N ASN A 14 -18.44 15.53 0.56
CA ASN A 14 -18.08 14.89 -0.72
C ASN A 14 -16.69 15.37 -1.19
N LEU A 15 -16.14 14.72 -2.22
CA LEU A 15 -14.77 15.01 -2.70
C LEU A 15 -14.67 16.37 -3.39
N ARG A 16 -15.76 16.90 -3.99
CA ARG A 16 -15.77 18.25 -4.58
C ARG A 16 -15.63 19.31 -3.49
N GLU A 17 -16.48 19.26 -2.45
CA GLU A 17 -16.40 20.18 -1.31
C GLU A 17 -15.04 20.09 -0.61
N MET A 18 -14.50 18.88 -0.45
CA MET A 18 -13.16 18.69 0.09
C MET A 18 -12.10 19.42 -0.73
N LEU A 19 -12.17 19.35 -2.07
CA LEU A 19 -11.26 20.05 -2.97
C LEU A 19 -11.42 21.58 -2.86
N GLU A 20 -12.66 22.07 -2.87
CA GLU A 20 -12.97 23.50 -2.77
C GLU A 20 -12.50 24.09 -1.43
N GLU A 21 -12.78 23.43 -0.33
CA GLU A 21 -12.31 23.84 1.00
C GLU A 21 -10.79 23.83 1.11
N SER A 22 -10.13 22.79 0.59
CA SER A 22 -8.66 22.69 0.59
C SER A 22 -8.05 23.80 -0.26
N ALA A 23 -8.62 24.07 -1.44
CA ALA A 23 -8.16 25.14 -2.32
C ALA A 23 -8.41 26.54 -1.73
N SER A 24 -9.49 26.73 -0.98
CA SER A 24 -9.76 27.97 -0.26
C SER A 24 -8.75 28.20 0.90
N ARG A 25 -8.50 27.17 1.68
CA ARG A 25 -7.63 27.25 2.88
C ARG A 25 -6.16 27.37 2.55
N TYR A 26 -5.70 26.66 1.49
CA TYR A 26 -4.28 26.50 1.15
C TYR A 26 -3.95 27.06 -0.24
N ALA A 27 -4.73 28.02 -0.76
CA ALA A 27 -4.73 28.50 -2.14
C ALA A 27 -3.35 28.63 -2.78
N GLY A 28 -2.42 29.32 -2.14
CA GLY A 28 -1.06 29.57 -2.64
C GLY A 28 -0.04 28.46 -2.35
N ASN A 29 -0.38 27.51 -1.48
CA ASN A 29 0.53 26.42 -1.13
C ASN A 29 0.65 25.46 -2.31
N PRO A 30 1.81 24.77 -2.47
CA PRO A 30 1.94 23.70 -3.44
C PRO A 30 1.07 22.50 -3.03
N ALA A 31 0.12 22.10 -3.88
CA ALA A 31 -0.59 20.84 -3.77
C ALA A 31 0.26 19.69 -4.31
N PHE A 32 0.91 19.92 -5.45
CA PHE A 32 1.73 18.92 -6.11
C PHE A 32 3.09 19.48 -6.54
N LEU A 33 4.08 18.56 -6.56
CA LEU A 33 5.39 18.80 -7.14
C LEU A 33 5.70 17.69 -8.14
N GLN A 34 5.96 18.07 -9.38
CA GLN A 34 6.34 17.14 -10.45
C GLN A 34 7.67 17.56 -11.06
N ARG A 35 8.51 16.59 -11.37
CA ARG A 35 9.77 16.86 -12.05
C ARG A 35 9.51 17.10 -13.54
N ILE A 36 9.84 18.32 -14.00
CA ILE A 36 9.70 18.79 -15.39
C ILE A 36 11.03 19.46 -15.73
N ASP A 37 11.61 19.14 -16.87
CA ASP A 37 12.88 19.71 -17.35
C ASP A 37 13.99 19.71 -16.29
N GLY A 38 14.14 18.58 -15.61
CA GLY A 38 15.23 18.35 -14.65
C GLY A 38 15.03 18.96 -13.26
N SER A 39 13.91 19.67 -12.99
CA SER A 39 13.62 20.28 -11.69
C SER A 39 12.17 20.06 -11.25
N TYR A 40 11.91 20.06 -9.93
CA TYR A 40 10.55 19.98 -9.43
C TYR A 40 9.82 21.31 -9.60
N LYS A 41 8.70 21.29 -10.31
CA LYS A 41 7.76 22.41 -10.49
C LYS A 41 6.57 22.20 -9.57
N ALA A 42 6.08 23.31 -8.99
CA ALA A 42 4.96 23.28 -8.07
C ALA A 42 3.66 23.67 -8.77
N PHE A 43 2.57 22.98 -8.40
CA PHE A 43 1.19 23.28 -8.77
C PHE A 43 0.44 23.61 -7.49
N SER A 44 -0.10 24.83 -7.39
CA SER A 44 -0.81 25.28 -6.19
C SER A 44 -2.19 24.63 -6.04
N PHE A 45 -2.74 24.64 -4.83
CA PHE A 45 -4.10 24.17 -4.56
C PHE A 45 -5.15 24.93 -5.39
N ALA A 46 -5.03 26.26 -5.48
CA ALA A 46 -5.94 27.07 -6.28
C ALA A 46 -5.87 26.70 -7.77
N ARG A 47 -4.65 26.53 -8.31
CA ARG A 47 -4.46 26.08 -9.70
C ARG A 47 -5.11 24.72 -9.92
N PHE A 48 -4.85 23.75 -9.05
CA PHE A 48 -5.39 22.40 -9.18
C PHE A 48 -6.93 22.38 -9.20
N LYS A 49 -7.56 23.08 -8.27
CA LYS A 49 -9.02 23.21 -8.22
C LYS A 49 -9.56 23.84 -9.52
N ASN A 50 -8.95 24.95 -9.99
CA ASN A 50 -9.41 25.64 -11.19
C ASN A 50 -9.26 24.77 -12.44
N GLU A 51 -8.16 24.01 -12.57
CA GLU A 51 -7.94 23.09 -13.69
C GLU A 51 -8.89 21.89 -13.64
N VAL A 52 -9.25 21.36 -12.44
CA VAL A 52 -10.28 20.32 -12.29
C VAL A 52 -11.63 20.82 -12.82
N PHE A 53 -12.04 22.03 -12.46
CA PHE A 53 -13.32 22.60 -12.90
C PHE A 53 -13.31 22.88 -14.40
N ALA A 54 -12.24 23.47 -14.93
CA ALA A 54 -12.10 23.73 -16.34
C ALA A 54 -12.13 22.44 -17.18
N LEU A 55 -11.34 21.44 -16.80
CA LEU A 55 -11.33 20.15 -17.51
C LEU A 55 -12.71 19.45 -17.43
N GLY A 56 -13.36 19.50 -16.27
CA GLY A 56 -14.70 18.95 -16.09
C GLY A 56 -15.74 19.61 -16.98
N THR A 57 -15.71 20.93 -17.09
CA THR A 57 -16.61 21.72 -17.98
C THR A 57 -16.38 21.35 -19.44
N ALA A 58 -15.13 21.27 -19.92
CA ALA A 58 -14.81 20.87 -21.27
C ALA A 58 -15.28 19.44 -21.60
N LEU A 59 -15.11 18.51 -20.66
CA LEU A 59 -15.52 17.12 -20.85
C LEU A 59 -17.05 16.95 -20.82
N ILE A 60 -17.78 17.73 -20.01
CA ILE A 60 -19.25 17.73 -20.05
C ILE A 60 -19.74 18.27 -21.40
N ALA A 61 -19.18 19.38 -21.89
CA ALA A 61 -19.52 19.92 -23.19
C ALA A 61 -19.28 18.93 -24.34
N ARG A 62 -18.38 17.99 -24.17
CA ARG A 62 -18.09 16.90 -25.12
C ARG A 62 -18.95 15.64 -24.89
N GLY A 63 -19.91 15.65 -23.95
CA GLY A 63 -20.89 14.59 -23.74
C GLY A 63 -20.44 13.49 -22.78
N TYR A 64 -19.38 13.71 -21.97
CA TYR A 64 -18.89 12.69 -21.02
C TYR A 64 -19.53 12.76 -19.63
N ALA A 65 -20.60 13.54 -19.45
CA ALA A 65 -21.35 13.58 -18.19
C ALA A 65 -21.91 12.19 -17.82
N ASN A 66 -21.80 11.79 -16.56
CA ASN A 66 -22.28 10.53 -16.01
C ASN A 66 -21.73 9.27 -16.70
N LYS A 67 -20.52 9.37 -17.27
CA LYS A 67 -19.84 8.24 -17.91
C LYS A 67 -18.83 7.57 -16.97
N ARG A 68 -18.42 6.36 -17.36
CA ARG A 68 -17.30 5.66 -16.73
C ARG A 68 -16.03 5.96 -17.52
N ILE A 69 -15.01 6.42 -16.80
CA ILE A 69 -13.80 6.97 -17.41
C ILE A 69 -12.60 6.26 -16.82
N ILE A 70 -11.84 5.59 -17.67
CA ILE A 70 -10.58 4.96 -17.27
C ILE A 70 -9.51 6.06 -17.12
N VAL A 71 -8.71 5.95 -16.05
CA VAL A 71 -7.51 6.77 -15.85
C VAL A 71 -6.32 5.83 -15.70
N THR A 72 -5.34 5.93 -16.62
CA THR A 72 -4.15 5.07 -16.61
C THR A 72 -2.88 5.86 -16.98
N GLY A 73 -1.80 5.58 -16.26
CA GLY A 73 -0.52 6.27 -16.46
C GLY A 73 0.38 6.16 -15.24
N GLU A 74 1.55 6.82 -15.32
CA GLU A 74 2.43 6.99 -14.16
C GLU A 74 1.85 7.96 -13.13
N ASN A 75 2.40 7.93 -11.92
CA ASN A 75 2.10 8.94 -10.91
C ASN A 75 2.54 10.33 -11.40
N CYS A 76 1.58 11.18 -11.68
CA CYS A 76 1.82 12.52 -12.18
C CYS A 76 0.64 13.46 -11.87
N TYR A 77 0.85 14.74 -12.07
CA TYR A 77 -0.17 15.77 -11.87
C TYR A 77 -1.42 15.50 -12.70
N HIS A 78 -1.29 15.16 -13.98
CA HIS A 78 -2.41 14.91 -14.87
C HIS A 78 -3.23 13.68 -14.48
N TRP A 79 -2.61 12.67 -13.88
CA TRP A 79 -3.35 11.53 -13.32
C TRP A 79 -4.26 11.98 -12.17
N CYS A 80 -3.73 12.75 -11.21
CA CYS A 80 -4.52 13.27 -10.09
C CYS A 80 -5.59 14.25 -10.56
N LEU A 81 -5.28 15.07 -11.56
CA LEU A 81 -6.21 16.00 -12.19
C LEU A 81 -7.38 15.23 -12.83
N SER A 82 -7.09 14.23 -13.64
CA SER A 82 -8.08 13.36 -14.29
C SER A 82 -8.98 12.66 -13.26
N TYR A 83 -8.38 12.06 -12.24
CA TYR A 83 -9.12 11.38 -11.17
C TYR A 83 -10.10 12.34 -10.48
N MET A 84 -9.63 13.51 -10.02
CA MET A 84 -10.48 14.48 -9.32
C MET A 84 -11.55 15.05 -10.25
N THR A 85 -11.22 15.32 -11.51
CA THR A 85 -12.22 15.77 -12.51
C THR A 85 -13.37 14.78 -12.63
N VAL A 86 -13.07 13.47 -12.64
CA VAL A 86 -14.13 12.48 -12.78
C VAL A 86 -14.98 12.41 -11.51
N VAL A 87 -14.36 12.27 -10.33
CA VAL A 87 -15.13 12.06 -9.08
C VAL A 87 -15.81 13.32 -8.55
N CYS A 88 -15.37 14.51 -8.96
CA CYS A 88 -16.00 15.78 -8.53
C CYS A 88 -17.20 16.21 -9.39
N GLY A 89 -17.72 15.35 -10.28
CA GLY A 89 -18.96 15.66 -10.98
C GLY A 89 -19.08 15.15 -12.42
N LEU A 90 -18.05 14.48 -12.96
CA LEU A 90 -18.13 13.98 -14.34
C LEU A 90 -18.73 12.55 -14.41
N GLY A 91 -18.48 11.69 -13.39
CA GLY A 91 -19.02 10.33 -13.41
C GLY A 91 -18.25 9.35 -12.52
N VAL A 92 -17.98 8.16 -13.04
CA VAL A 92 -17.30 7.07 -12.31
C VAL A 92 -15.88 6.90 -12.83
N VAL A 93 -14.90 7.03 -11.95
CA VAL A 93 -13.51 6.76 -12.30
C VAL A 93 -13.18 5.28 -12.23
N VAL A 94 -12.43 4.80 -13.22
CA VAL A 94 -11.89 3.44 -13.29
C VAL A 94 -10.37 3.51 -13.34
N PRO A 95 -9.69 3.53 -12.18
CA PRO A 95 -8.22 3.55 -12.14
C PRO A 95 -7.67 2.21 -12.62
N VAL A 96 -6.77 2.24 -13.62
CA VAL A 96 -6.22 1.02 -14.23
C VAL A 96 -4.70 1.03 -14.15
N ASP A 97 -4.13 -0.13 -13.81
CA ASP A 97 -2.69 -0.35 -13.79
C ASP A 97 -2.10 -0.25 -15.19
N LYS A 98 -1.15 0.65 -15.37
CA LYS A 98 -0.42 0.85 -16.62
C LYS A 98 0.45 -0.33 -17.06
N GLU A 99 0.78 -1.25 -16.14
CA GLU A 99 1.67 -2.38 -16.40
C GLU A 99 0.94 -3.65 -16.88
N ILE A 100 -0.39 -3.74 -16.75
CA ILE A 100 -1.14 -4.91 -17.19
C ILE A 100 -1.13 -5.06 -18.73
N PRO A 101 -1.36 -6.28 -19.27
CA PRO A 101 -1.48 -6.49 -20.70
C PRO A 101 -2.59 -5.67 -21.35
N SER A 102 -2.43 -5.34 -22.61
CA SER A 102 -3.38 -4.53 -23.38
C SER A 102 -4.75 -5.21 -23.50
N GLU A 103 -4.80 -6.53 -23.59
CA GLU A 103 -6.03 -7.33 -23.59
C GLU A 103 -6.80 -7.19 -22.27
N GLU A 104 -6.09 -7.09 -21.14
CA GLU A 104 -6.72 -6.93 -19.83
C GLU A 104 -7.26 -5.51 -19.66
N ILE A 105 -6.59 -4.48 -20.20
CA ILE A 105 -7.13 -3.11 -20.25
C ILE A 105 -8.43 -3.08 -21.07
N ALA A 106 -8.43 -3.72 -22.24
CA ALA A 106 -9.61 -3.83 -23.08
C ALA A 106 -10.76 -4.59 -22.39
N ASN A 107 -10.43 -5.66 -21.67
CA ASN A 107 -11.40 -6.41 -20.89
C ASN A 107 -12.01 -5.56 -19.74
N ILE A 108 -11.18 -4.80 -19.02
CA ILE A 108 -11.64 -3.86 -17.99
C ILE A 108 -12.54 -2.79 -18.60
N ALA A 109 -12.16 -2.21 -19.75
CA ALA A 109 -12.96 -1.20 -20.44
C ALA A 109 -14.34 -1.74 -20.83
N ARG A 110 -14.39 -2.97 -21.36
CA ARG A 110 -15.62 -3.66 -21.71
C ARG A 110 -16.49 -3.98 -20.47
N ILE A 111 -15.91 -4.54 -19.41
CA ILE A 111 -16.65 -4.90 -18.19
C ILE A 111 -17.17 -3.65 -17.48
N SER A 112 -16.35 -2.60 -17.40
CA SER A 112 -16.73 -1.35 -16.78
C SER A 112 -17.63 -0.50 -17.68
N GLU A 113 -17.86 -0.88 -18.94
CA GLU A 113 -18.59 -0.05 -19.95
C GLU A 113 -17.99 1.36 -20.03
N ALA A 114 -16.67 1.46 -20.02
CA ALA A 114 -15.98 2.75 -20.09
C ALA A 114 -16.21 3.42 -21.44
N SER A 115 -16.50 4.72 -21.42
CA SER A 115 -16.71 5.52 -22.64
C SER A 115 -15.47 6.31 -23.04
N LEU A 116 -14.54 6.53 -22.12
CA LEU A 116 -13.34 7.33 -22.32
C LEU A 116 -12.16 6.75 -21.54
N VAL A 117 -10.97 6.85 -22.13
CA VAL A 117 -9.69 6.60 -21.45
C VAL A 117 -8.86 7.88 -21.43
N LEU A 118 -8.54 8.36 -20.23
CA LEU A 118 -7.55 9.41 -20.00
C LEU A 118 -6.22 8.73 -19.69
N TYR A 119 -5.20 8.96 -20.52
CA TYR A 119 -3.97 8.17 -20.46
C TYR A 119 -2.69 8.98 -20.67
N SER A 120 -1.58 8.46 -20.14
CA SER A 120 -0.25 9.00 -20.42
C SER A 120 0.28 8.47 -21.77
N SER A 121 0.82 9.35 -22.62
CA SER A 121 1.40 9.01 -23.93
C SER A 121 2.43 7.87 -23.89
N LYS A 122 3.12 7.70 -22.77
CA LYS A 122 4.07 6.59 -22.55
C LYS A 122 3.42 5.21 -22.64
N TYR A 123 2.12 5.10 -22.45
CA TYR A 123 1.37 3.83 -22.40
C TYR A 123 0.36 3.71 -23.54
N GLU A 124 0.46 4.52 -24.60
CA GLU A 124 -0.44 4.48 -25.76
C GLU A 124 -0.50 3.09 -26.39
N SER A 125 0.65 2.41 -26.52
CA SER A 125 0.72 1.04 -27.05
C SER A 125 -0.10 0.01 -26.27
N LYS A 126 -0.36 0.27 -24.98
CA LYS A 126 -1.20 -0.56 -24.11
C LYS A 126 -2.70 -0.44 -24.45
N LEU A 127 -3.09 0.50 -25.27
CA LEU A 127 -4.48 0.74 -25.66
C LEU A 127 -4.83 0.13 -27.03
N SER A 128 -3.94 -0.66 -27.61
CA SER A 128 -4.07 -1.23 -28.97
C SER A 128 -5.29 -2.15 -29.14
N HIS A 129 -5.75 -2.81 -28.08
CA HIS A 129 -6.89 -3.74 -28.12
C HIS A 129 -8.22 -3.11 -27.63
N LEU A 130 -8.23 -1.81 -27.33
CA LEU A 130 -9.47 -1.11 -26.97
C LEU A 130 -10.44 -1.09 -28.14
N ASP A 131 -11.74 -1.27 -27.80
CA ASP A 131 -12.81 -1.10 -28.77
C ASP A 131 -12.77 0.32 -29.36
N PRO A 132 -12.94 0.50 -30.68
CA PRO A 132 -12.95 1.82 -31.34
C PRO A 132 -14.03 2.78 -30.83
N SER A 133 -15.08 2.26 -30.19
CA SER A 133 -16.15 3.09 -29.59
C SER A 133 -15.74 3.74 -28.25
N VAL A 134 -14.60 3.35 -27.69
CA VAL A 134 -14.04 3.95 -26.46
C VAL A 134 -13.10 5.07 -26.85
N ASP A 135 -13.49 6.29 -26.54
CA ASP A 135 -12.69 7.48 -26.83
C ASP A 135 -11.38 7.50 -26.03
N ARG A 136 -10.38 8.19 -26.57
CA ARG A 136 -9.04 8.28 -25.98
C ARG A 136 -8.60 9.73 -25.95
N ILE A 137 -8.18 10.21 -24.77
CA ILE A 137 -7.59 11.55 -24.61
C ILE A 137 -6.26 11.37 -23.88
N CYS A 138 -5.18 11.78 -24.52
CA CYS A 138 -3.85 11.76 -23.93
C CYS A 138 -3.70 12.88 -22.88
N PHE A 139 -2.91 12.63 -21.85
CA PHE A 139 -2.58 13.67 -20.86
C PHE A 139 -1.91 14.89 -21.48
N ASP A 140 -1.24 14.72 -22.62
CA ASP A 140 -0.60 15.82 -23.34
C ASP A 140 -1.63 16.78 -24.01
N GLU A 141 -2.88 16.34 -24.19
CA GLU A 141 -3.99 17.13 -24.71
C GLU A 141 -4.75 17.91 -23.62
N LEU A 142 -4.60 17.51 -22.34
CA LEU A 142 -5.32 18.13 -21.22
C LEU A 142 -5.11 19.64 -21.10
N PRO A 143 -3.92 20.22 -21.33
CA PRO A 143 -3.75 21.68 -21.30
C PRO A 143 -4.65 22.43 -22.29
N SER A 144 -4.89 21.86 -23.47
CA SER A 144 -5.81 22.44 -24.45
C SER A 144 -7.27 22.39 -23.98
N LEU A 145 -7.67 21.25 -23.40
CA LEU A 145 -9.02 21.07 -22.85
C LEU A 145 -9.28 21.97 -21.63
N ILE A 146 -8.27 22.14 -20.78
CA ILE A 146 -8.34 23.06 -19.63
C ILE A 146 -8.54 24.49 -20.11
N LYS A 147 -7.85 24.90 -21.17
CA LYS A 147 -8.03 26.23 -21.76
C LYS A 147 -9.44 26.39 -22.31
N GLU A 148 -9.94 25.45 -23.12
CA GLU A 148 -11.31 25.42 -23.65
C GLU A 148 -12.35 25.51 -22.53
N GLY A 149 -12.24 24.67 -21.49
CA GLY A 149 -13.16 24.72 -20.37
C GLY A 149 -13.05 25.99 -19.54
N GLY A 150 -11.87 26.59 -19.45
CA GLY A 150 -11.68 27.93 -18.84
C GLY A 150 -12.39 29.05 -19.61
N GLU A 151 -12.40 28.97 -20.91
CA GLU A 151 -13.17 29.89 -21.79
C GLU A 151 -14.67 29.69 -21.55
N LEU A 152 -15.18 28.46 -21.57
CA LEU A 152 -16.58 28.14 -21.26
C LEU A 152 -17.00 28.63 -19.85
N LEU A 153 -16.18 28.44 -18.85
CA LEU A 153 -16.44 28.96 -17.49
C LEU A 153 -16.51 30.49 -17.47
N SER A 154 -15.64 31.16 -18.24
CA SER A 154 -15.64 32.64 -18.35
C SER A 154 -16.89 33.16 -19.06
N ASP A 155 -17.47 32.38 -19.98
CA ASP A 155 -18.73 32.62 -20.65
C ASP A 155 -19.98 32.30 -19.81
N GLY A 156 -19.75 31.88 -18.55
CA GLY A 156 -20.82 31.62 -17.58
C GLY A 156 -21.34 30.17 -17.53
N ASN A 157 -20.68 29.23 -18.21
CA ASN A 157 -21.08 27.82 -18.12
C ASN A 157 -20.82 27.27 -16.69
N GLN A 158 -21.85 26.71 -16.08
CA GLN A 158 -21.79 26.13 -14.73
C GLN A 158 -22.14 24.63 -14.69
N ASP A 159 -22.28 23.99 -15.86
CA ASP A 159 -22.74 22.60 -15.97
C ASP A 159 -21.97 21.63 -15.10
N TYR A 160 -20.66 21.82 -14.95
CA TYR A 160 -19.84 20.93 -14.10
C TYR A 160 -20.02 21.21 -12.60
N SER A 161 -20.05 22.50 -12.21
CA SER A 161 -20.22 22.89 -10.80
C SER A 161 -21.61 22.58 -10.25
N GLU A 162 -22.62 22.54 -11.12
CA GLU A 162 -24.01 22.25 -10.77
C GLU A 162 -24.35 20.76 -10.81
N GLN A 163 -23.45 19.88 -11.28
CA GLN A 163 -23.68 18.43 -11.22
C GLN A 163 -23.97 18.01 -9.79
N SER A 164 -25.09 17.32 -9.58
CA SER A 164 -25.41 16.73 -8.28
C SER A 164 -24.48 15.59 -7.95
N ILE A 165 -24.04 15.50 -6.70
CA ILE A 165 -23.23 14.40 -6.19
C ILE A 165 -24.04 13.59 -5.19
N ASP A 166 -24.41 12.38 -5.57
CA ASP A 166 -24.93 11.40 -4.63
C ASP A 166 -23.75 10.66 -3.99
N ILE A 167 -23.53 10.91 -2.70
CA ILE A 167 -22.40 10.35 -1.94
C ILE A 167 -22.46 8.83 -1.78
N ASP A 168 -23.63 8.24 -1.97
CA ASP A 168 -23.86 6.81 -1.87
C ASP A 168 -23.83 6.09 -3.23
N ALA A 169 -23.84 6.85 -4.33
CA ALA A 169 -23.67 6.29 -5.65
C ALA A 169 -22.24 5.82 -5.93
N LEU A 170 -22.10 4.90 -6.89
CA LEU A 170 -20.77 4.47 -7.38
C LEU A 170 -19.97 5.65 -7.91
N CYS A 171 -18.79 5.89 -7.37
CA CYS A 171 -17.89 6.93 -7.87
C CYS A 171 -16.51 6.40 -8.32
N SER A 172 -16.08 5.25 -7.79
CA SER A 172 -14.81 4.62 -8.20
C SER A 172 -14.98 3.12 -8.33
N LEU A 173 -14.52 2.55 -9.44
CA LEU A 173 -14.57 1.13 -9.75
C LEU A 173 -13.15 0.59 -9.91
N ILE A 174 -12.67 -0.16 -8.92
CA ILE A 174 -11.28 -0.59 -8.82
C ILE A 174 -11.17 -2.08 -9.08
N PHE A 175 -10.48 -2.46 -10.14
CA PHE A 175 -10.26 -3.86 -10.48
C PHE A 175 -9.08 -4.43 -9.70
N THR A 176 -9.32 -5.53 -9.00
CA THR A 176 -8.27 -6.27 -8.27
C THR A 176 -8.07 -7.63 -8.91
N SER A 177 -6.81 -8.07 -9.00
CA SER A 177 -6.47 -9.43 -9.41
C SER A 177 -7.00 -10.43 -8.37
N GLY A 178 -8.09 -11.08 -8.67
CA GLY A 178 -8.64 -12.13 -7.83
C GLY A 178 -7.67 -13.31 -7.71
N THR A 179 -7.71 -14.03 -6.58
CA THR A 179 -6.97 -15.30 -6.39
C THR A 179 -7.38 -16.39 -7.39
N THR A 180 -8.46 -16.18 -8.14
CA THR A 180 -9.00 -17.07 -9.18
C THR A 180 -8.60 -16.67 -10.59
N GLY A 181 -7.72 -15.67 -10.76
CA GLY A 181 -7.27 -15.19 -12.08
C GLY A 181 -8.24 -14.25 -12.82
N VAL A 182 -9.47 -14.09 -12.34
CA VAL A 182 -10.45 -13.16 -12.92
C VAL A 182 -10.46 -11.87 -12.10
N SER A 183 -10.24 -10.73 -12.76
CA SER A 183 -10.30 -9.41 -12.14
C SER A 183 -11.69 -9.11 -11.61
N LYS A 184 -11.78 -8.63 -10.35
CA LYS A 184 -13.03 -8.26 -9.67
C LYS A 184 -13.08 -6.74 -9.52
N GLY A 185 -14.16 -6.13 -9.97
CA GLY A 185 -14.41 -4.69 -9.80
C GLY A 185 -15.00 -4.38 -8.43
N VAL A 186 -14.22 -3.76 -7.55
CA VAL A 186 -14.68 -3.26 -6.24
C VAL A 186 -15.36 -1.93 -6.44
N MET A 187 -16.63 -1.82 -6.02
CA MET A 187 -17.46 -0.61 -6.13
C MET A 187 -17.31 0.25 -4.87
N LEU A 188 -16.78 1.47 -5.03
CA LEU A 188 -16.67 2.44 -3.95
C LEU A 188 -17.54 3.67 -4.22
N SER A 189 -18.28 4.10 -3.21
CA SER A 189 -19.00 5.37 -3.18
C SER A 189 -18.10 6.49 -2.65
N GLN A 190 -18.52 7.75 -2.81
CA GLN A 190 -17.82 8.87 -2.17
C GLN A 190 -17.85 8.76 -0.64
N ARG A 191 -18.95 8.29 -0.04
CA ARG A 191 -19.03 8.01 1.40
C ARG A 191 -17.92 7.09 1.85
N ASN A 192 -17.65 6.00 1.11
CA ASN A 192 -16.59 5.06 1.48
C ASN A 192 -15.20 5.74 1.53
N ILE A 193 -14.89 6.53 0.52
CA ILE A 193 -13.59 7.21 0.39
C ILE A 193 -13.46 8.32 1.44
N CYS A 194 -14.46 9.20 1.55
CA CYS A 194 -14.48 10.33 2.50
C CYS A 194 -14.36 9.85 3.94
N HIS A 195 -15.08 8.76 4.31
CA HIS A 195 -14.99 8.15 5.63
C HIS A 195 -13.53 7.75 5.98
N THR A 196 -12.83 7.13 5.05
CA THR A 196 -11.42 6.76 5.26
C THR A 196 -10.53 7.99 5.41
N VAL A 197 -10.64 8.97 4.50
CA VAL A 197 -9.82 10.19 4.53
C VAL A 197 -10.00 10.94 5.85
N GLU A 198 -11.25 11.14 6.28
CA GLU A 198 -11.58 11.82 7.53
C GLU A 198 -11.02 11.08 8.75
N ASN A 199 -11.29 9.77 8.85
CA ASN A 199 -10.91 9.00 10.03
C ASN A 199 -9.41 8.67 10.09
N LEU A 200 -8.72 8.59 8.94
CA LEU A 200 -7.26 8.57 8.91
C LEU A 200 -6.68 9.87 9.49
N GLY A 201 -7.30 11.02 9.17
CA GLY A 201 -6.91 12.32 9.73
C GLY A 201 -7.10 12.43 11.25
N ARG A 202 -7.95 11.59 11.85
CA ARG A 202 -8.10 11.48 13.31
C ARG A 202 -6.99 10.67 13.96
N MET A 203 -6.32 9.78 13.20
CA MET A 203 -5.30 8.84 13.68
C MET A 203 -3.88 9.29 13.38
N VAL A 204 -3.67 9.99 12.27
CA VAL A 204 -2.35 10.41 11.79
C VAL A 204 -2.34 11.90 11.53
N TYR A 205 -1.40 12.60 12.17
CA TYR A 205 -1.26 14.04 12.00
C TYR A 205 -0.36 14.38 10.81
N ILE A 206 -0.92 15.14 9.88
CA ILE A 206 -0.20 15.84 8.82
C ILE A 206 -0.84 17.22 8.60
N ASP A 207 -0.10 18.18 8.07
CA ASP A 207 -0.60 19.53 7.80
C ASP A 207 0.08 20.18 6.57
N GLY A 208 -0.23 21.46 6.33
CA GLY A 208 0.29 22.22 5.20
C GLY A 208 1.81 22.46 5.17
N ASN A 209 2.53 22.17 6.27
CA ASN A 209 3.99 22.23 6.33
C ASN A 209 4.64 20.90 5.91
N ASP A 210 3.84 19.86 5.81
CA ASP A 210 4.29 18.53 5.42
C ASP A 210 4.41 18.38 3.90
N ARG A 211 5.23 17.42 3.51
CA ARG A 211 5.41 17.01 2.13
C ARG A 211 5.48 15.50 2.05
N ALA A 212 4.58 14.92 1.27
CA ALA A 212 4.59 13.50 0.96
C ALA A 212 5.38 13.23 -0.33
N LEU A 213 6.03 12.07 -0.41
CA LEU A 213 6.57 11.54 -1.67
C LEU A 213 5.73 10.34 -2.10
N SER A 214 5.04 10.48 -3.23
CA SER A 214 4.25 9.42 -3.85
C SER A 214 5.17 8.42 -4.55
N VAL A 215 5.25 7.21 -4.03
CA VAL A 215 6.12 6.13 -4.53
C VAL A 215 5.35 4.87 -4.94
N LEU A 216 4.14 4.71 -4.44
CA LEU A 216 3.25 3.59 -4.78
C LEU A 216 2.34 3.97 -5.94
N PRO A 217 1.84 3.00 -6.73
CA PRO A 217 0.98 3.30 -7.88
C PRO A 217 -0.36 3.95 -7.46
N LEU A 218 -0.73 5.08 -8.07
CA LEU A 218 -1.97 5.82 -7.79
C LEU A 218 -3.25 5.04 -8.13
N HIS A 219 -3.20 4.10 -9.06
CA HIS A 219 -4.37 3.26 -9.37
C HIS A 219 -4.74 2.31 -8.21
N HIS A 220 -3.83 2.04 -7.27
CA HIS A 220 -4.15 1.33 -6.03
C HIS A 220 -4.81 2.25 -5.02
N VAL A 221 -5.94 1.79 -4.47
CA VAL A 221 -6.71 2.55 -3.48
C VAL A 221 -5.87 3.01 -2.27
N TYR A 222 -4.82 2.27 -1.89
CA TYR A 222 -3.94 2.64 -0.79
C TYR A 222 -3.19 3.94 -1.08
N GLU A 223 -2.54 4.07 -2.23
CA GLU A 223 -1.87 5.31 -2.61
C GLU A 223 -2.90 6.41 -2.94
N CYS A 224 -3.96 6.07 -3.69
CA CYS A 224 -4.97 7.04 -4.07
C CYS A 224 -5.62 7.71 -2.85
N THR A 225 -6.09 6.93 -1.89
CA THR A 225 -6.80 7.48 -0.71
C THR A 225 -5.83 8.04 0.32
N CYS A 226 -4.78 7.29 0.69
CA CYS A 226 -3.90 7.67 1.80
C CYS A 226 -2.69 8.51 1.37
N GLY A 227 -2.21 8.37 0.12
CA GLY A 227 -1.04 9.08 -0.40
C GLY A 227 -1.37 10.31 -1.24
N PHE A 228 -2.62 10.42 -1.74
CA PHE A 228 -3.08 11.54 -2.54
C PHE A 228 -4.26 12.30 -1.90
N LEU A 229 -5.42 11.66 -1.70
CA LEU A 229 -6.62 12.35 -1.21
C LEU A 229 -6.46 12.85 0.24
N PHE A 230 -5.88 12.05 1.12
CA PHE A 230 -5.64 12.46 2.50
C PHE A 230 -4.65 13.64 2.62
N PRO A 231 -3.47 13.65 1.97
CA PRO A 231 -2.64 14.84 1.87
C PRO A 231 -3.37 16.06 1.33
N LEU A 232 -4.14 15.90 0.24
CA LEU A 232 -4.92 16.98 -0.36
C LEU A 232 -5.90 17.60 0.66
N TYR A 233 -6.61 16.77 1.42
CA TYR A 233 -7.52 17.19 2.49
C TYR A 233 -6.82 17.99 3.59
N ARG A 234 -5.58 17.63 3.94
CA ARG A 234 -4.82 18.24 5.03
C ARG A 234 -3.92 19.41 4.60
N GLY A 235 -3.91 19.77 3.32
CA GLY A 235 -3.07 20.85 2.80
C GLY A 235 -1.59 20.46 2.61
N THR A 236 -1.27 19.17 2.76
CA THR A 236 0.08 18.61 2.59
C THR A 236 0.40 18.50 1.10
N SER A 237 1.60 18.93 0.69
CA SER A 237 2.04 18.80 -0.71
C SER A 237 2.44 17.37 -1.05
N VAL A 238 2.11 16.90 -2.26
CA VAL A 238 2.48 15.59 -2.79
C VAL A 238 3.49 15.76 -3.92
N ALA A 239 4.68 15.17 -3.77
CA ALA A 239 5.67 15.11 -4.84
C ALA A 239 5.66 13.73 -5.49
N PHE A 240 5.74 13.67 -6.81
CA PHE A 240 5.77 12.40 -7.54
C PHE A 240 7.20 11.90 -7.73
N SER A 241 7.43 10.62 -7.38
CA SER A 241 8.68 9.93 -7.68
C SER A 241 8.74 9.53 -9.16
N GLU A 242 9.93 9.63 -9.75
CA GLU A 242 10.18 9.20 -11.14
C GLU A 242 10.26 7.66 -11.29
N GLY A 243 9.96 6.92 -10.24
CA GLY A 243 9.97 5.45 -10.19
C GLY A 243 10.99 4.91 -9.18
N VAL A 244 10.93 3.59 -8.96
CA VAL A 244 11.67 2.91 -7.87
C VAL A 244 13.17 3.19 -7.89
N ARG A 245 13.80 3.21 -9.06
CA ARG A 245 15.25 3.46 -9.22
C ARG A 245 15.68 4.85 -8.76
N TYR A 246 14.75 5.80 -8.76
CA TYR A 246 15.04 7.22 -8.49
C TYR A 246 14.59 7.68 -7.09
N ILE A 247 13.97 6.81 -6.28
CA ILE A 247 13.42 7.16 -4.97
C ILE A 247 14.44 7.91 -4.11
N MET A 248 15.65 7.39 -3.96
CA MET A 248 16.67 8.03 -3.11
C MET A 248 17.16 9.40 -3.62
N ARG A 249 17.19 9.60 -4.95
CA ARG A 249 17.44 10.90 -5.55
C ARG A 249 16.28 11.86 -5.26
N ASN A 250 15.05 11.41 -5.54
CA ASN A 250 13.86 12.24 -5.34
C ASN A 250 13.66 12.59 -3.86
N VAL A 251 13.94 11.68 -2.92
CA VAL A 251 13.91 11.96 -1.48
C VAL A 251 14.85 13.10 -1.10
N LYS A 252 16.08 13.12 -1.64
CA LYS A 252 17.05 14.20 -1.39
C LYS A 252 16.61 15.55 -1.97
N GLU A 253 16.06 15.54 -3.19
CA GLU A 253 15.62 16.76 -3.88
C GLU A 253 14.33 17.32 -3.29
N VAL A 254 13.35 16.46 -3.04
CA VAL A 254 12.02 16.83 -2.55
C VAL A 254 12.02 17.12 -1.06
N ARG A 255 12.89 16.46 -0.29
CA ARG A 255 12.98 16.54 1.17
C ARG A 255 11.63 16.27 1.85
N PRO A 256 11.03 15.09 1.62
CA PRO A 256 9.72 14.75 2.18
C PRO A 256 9.76 14.64 3.70
N THR A 257 8.62 14.90 4.35
CA THR A 257 8.40 14.63 5.77
C THR A 257 7.73 13.29 5.99
N LYS A 258 6.91 12.85 5.03
CA LYS A 258 6.10 11.63 5.09
C LYS A 258 6.29 10.79 3.83
N ILE A 259 6.35 9.47 3.97
CA ILE A 259 6.31 8.55 2.82
C ILE A 259 5.39 7.39 3.16
N LEU A 260 4.39 7.20 2.28
CA LEU A 260 3.57 6.01 2.27
C LEU A 260 4.29 4.93 1.47
N CYS A 261 4.45 3.72 2.01
CA CYS A 261 5.27 2.70 1.35
C CYS A 261 4.87 1.27 1.75
N VAL A 262 5.51 0.30 1.13
CA VAL A 262 5.41 -1.12 1.47
C VAL A 262 6.59 -1.55 2.33
N PRO A 263 6.46 -2.66 3.11
CA PRO A 263 7.51 -3.17 3.99
C PRO A 263 8.88 -3.27 3.33
N LEU A 264 8.94 -3.84 2.12
CA LEU A 264 10.18 -4.06 1.38
C LEU A 264 11.03 -2.78 1.23
N LEU A 265 10.39 -1.63 1.02
CA LEU A 265 11.10 -0.36 0.88
C LEU A 265 11.76 0.06 2.21
N ILE A 266 11.02 -0.06 3.32
CA ILE A 266 11.52 0.29 4.67
C ILE A 266 12.65 -0.65 5.07
N GLU A 267 12.48 -1.95 4.84
CA GLU A 267 13.49 -2.98 5.13
C GLU A 267 14.76 -2.77 4.33
N THR A 268 14.63 -2.40 3.05
CA THR A 268 15.78 -2.06 2.20
C THR A 268 16.50 -0.81 2.71
N MET A 269 15.76 0.23 3.11
CA MET A 269 16.35 1.44 3.73
C MET A 269 17.10 1.07 5.02
N TYR A 270 16.50 0.27 5.88
CA TYR A 270 17.08 -0.17 7.15
C TYR A 270 18.35 -1.01 6.96
N LYS A 271 18.30 -2.01 6.07
CA LYS A 271 19.48 -2.81 5.68
C LYS A 271 20.62 -1.92 5.19
N LYS A 272 20.34 -0.93 4.34
CA LYS A 272 21.33 0.00 3.80
C LYS A 272 21.97 0.90 4.87
N ILE A 273 21.17 1.37 5.85
CA ILE A 273 21.71 2.14 6.99
C ILE A 273 22.74 1.29 7.73
N TRP A 274 22.41 0.06 8.11
CA TRP A 274 23.30 -0.82 8.86
C TRP A 274 24.53 -1.24 8.05
N SER A 275 24.39 -1.53 6.75
CA SER A 275 25.52 -1.82 5.87
C SER A 275 26.52 -0.66 5.86
N ASN A 276 26.04 0.59 5.75
CA ASN A 276 26.91 1.77 5.79
C ASN A 276 27.60 1.95 7.16
N ILE A 277 26.90 1.69 8.27
CA ILE A 277 27.45 1.74 9.63
C ILE A 277 28.56 0.70 9.80
N ARG A 278 28.36 -0.53 9.32
CA ARG A 278 29.37 -1.61 9.36
C ARG A 278 30.58 -1.26 8.50
N LYS A 279 30.38 -0.78 7.27
CA LYS A 279 31.47 -0.34 6.38
C LYS A 279 32.33 0.75 7.00
N LYS A 280 31.73 1.64 7.82
CA LYS A 280 32.46 2.66 8.59
C LYS A 280 33.11 2.14 9.87
N GLY A 281 32.89 0.89 10.28
CA GLY A 281 33.44 0.29 11.50
C GLY A 281 32.93 0.90 12.81
N ILE A 282 31.77 1.60 12.80
CA ILE A 282 31.24 2.34 13.95
C ILE A 282 30.05 1.67 14.64
N GLU A 283 29.75 0.43 14.31
CA GLU A 283 28.55 -0.28 14.80
C GLU A 283 28.43 -0.26 16.33
N ARG A 284 29.51 -0.59 17.06
CA ARG A 284 29.50 -0.59 18.54
C ARG A 284 29.15 0.79 19.11
N LYS A 285 29.68 1.86 18.53
CA LYS A 285 29.39 3.25 18.95
C LYS A 285 27.92 3.59 18.70
N VAL A 286 27.39 3.25 17.52
CA VAL A 286 25.98 3.49 17.16
C VAL A 286 25.04 2.74 18.12
N ARG A 287 25.29 1.46 18.41
CA ARG A 287 24.48 0.68 19.36
C ARG A 287 24.52 1.27 20.77
N ALA A 288 25.67 1.76 21.24
CA ALA A 288 25.77 2.45 22.52
C ALA A 288 24.94 3.75 22.57
N VAL A 289 24.99 4.57 21.51
CA VAL A 289 24.18 5.79 21.39
C VAL A 289 22.69 5.47 21.37
N ILE A 290 22.26 4.44 20.63
CA ILE A 290 20.89 3.97 20.60
C ILE A 290 20.43 3.56 22.01
N SER A 291 21.22 2.74 22.71
CA SER A 291 20.92 2.29 24.07
C SER A 291 20.78 3.46 25.06
N ALA A 292 21.67 4.43 25.00
CA ALA A 292 21.62 5.62 25.86
C ALA A 292 20.38 6.49 25.57
N THR A 293 20.11 6.74 24.28
CA THR A 293 18.98 7.58 23.86
C THR A 293 17.61 6.94 24.12
N ASN A 294 17.53 5.61 24.12
CA ASN A 294 16.27 4.89 24.42
C ASN A 294 15.76 5.11 25.84
N ARG A 295 16.61 5.58 26.77
CA ARG A 295 16.25 5.92 28.16
C ARG A 295 15.64 7.32 28.29
N VAL A 296 15.73 8.16 27.27
CA VAL A 296 15.24 9.56 27.32
C VAL A 296 13.72 9.61 27.28
N GLN A 297 13.14 10.42 28.15
CA GLN A 297 11.70 10.70 28.18
C GLN A 297 11.48 12.22 28.15
N PRO A 298 10.35 12.72 27.62
CA PRO A 298 9.27 11.96 26.93
C PRO A 298 9.67 11.50 25.52
N TYR A 299 8.80 10.70 24.90
CA TYR A 299 9.04 10.12 23.56
C TYR A 299 9.44 11.16 22.50
N GLY A 300 8.76 12.31 22.45
CA GLY A 300 9.09 13.38 21.50
C GLY A 300 10.50 13.94 21.67
N ALA A 301 10.95 14.16 22.94
CA ALA A 301 12.32 14.61 23.22
C ALA A 301 13.36 13.57 22.79
N ARG A 302 13.08 12.29 23.01
CA ARG A 302 13.90 11.17 22.55
C ARG A 302 14.05 11.18 21.03
N MET A 303 12.95 11.31 20.29
CA MET A 303 12.99 11.34 18.82
C MET A 303 13.76 12.55 18.28
N ALA A 304 13.57 13.73 18.87
CA ALA A 304 14.31 14.94 18.51
C ALA A 304 15.83 14.80 18.76
N LEU A 305 16.22 14.20 19.91
CA LEU A 305 17.62 13.92 20.23
C LEU A 305 18.24 12.93 19.22
N LYS A 306 17.53 11.83 18.91
CA LYS A 306 17.98 10.86 17.92
C LYS A 306 18.14 11.49 16.54
N LYS A 307 17.19 12.31 16.11
CA LYS A 307 17.28 13.05 14.84
C LYS A 307 18.54 13.90 14.77
N LYS A 308 18.92 14.56 15.86
CA LYS A 308 20.14 15.36 15.94
C LYS A 308 21.42 14.51 15.93
N LEU A 309 21.44 13.41 16.70
CA LEU A 309 22.62 12.53 16.81
C LEU A 309 22.87 11.71 15.54
N PHE A 310 21.81 11.37 14.80
CA PHE A 310 21.90 10.63 13.55
C PHE A 310 21.66 11.53 12.31
N ALA A 311 22.07 12.81 12.40
CA ALA A 311 21.84 13.81 11.34
C ALA A 311 22.33 13.33 9.96
N GLU A 312 23.48 12.65 9.87
CA GLU A 312 24.00 12.11 8.60
C GLU A 312 23.03 11.10 7.96
N ILE A 313 22.37 10.27 8.78
CA ILE A 313 21.34 9.34 8.31
C ILE A 313 20.13 10.13 7.81
N HIS A 314 19.66 11.11 8.59
CA HIS A 314 18.54 11.96 8.19
C HIS A 314 18.82 12.73 6.90
N GLU A 315 20.03 13.29 6.72
CA GLU A 315 20.43 13.98 5.49
C GLU A 315 20.40 13.05 4.27
N SER A 316 20.73 11.77 4.44
CA SER A 316 20.60 10.78 3.37
C SER A 316 19.15 10.59 2.90
N PHE A 317 18.18 10.92 3.76
CA PHE A 317 16.74 10.94 3.50
C PHE A 317 16.15 12.35 3.35
N GLY A 318 16.97 13.34 2.97
CA GLY A 318 16.54 14.72 2.72
C GLY A 318 16.40 15.57 3.99
N GLY A 319 16.80 15.08 5.16
CA GLY A 319 16.88 15.83 6.42
C GLY A 319 15.55 16.13 7.12
N ARG A 320 14.40 15.88 6.47
CA ARG A 320 13.07 16.21 7.01
C ARG A 320 12.18 15.00 7.30
N LEU A 321 12.53 13.81 6.82
CA LEU A 321 11.73 12.61 6.98
C LEU A 321 11.53 12.27 8.47
N ASP A 322 10.29 12.17 8.90
CA ASP A 322 9.91 11.86 10.27
C ASP A 322 8.91 10.72 10.41
N LEU A 323 8.12 10.42 9.35
CA LEU A 323 7.12 9.35 9.38
C LEU A 323 7.14 8.52 8.09
N LEU A 324 7.23 7.21 8.27
CA LEU A 324 6.95 6.20 7.26
C LEU A 324 5.66 5.46 7.63
N VAL A 325 4.75 5.33 6.67
CA VAL A 325 3.51 4.56 6.85
C VAL A 325 3.59 3.30 6.02
N SER A 326 3.60 2.15 6.68
CA SER A 326 3.70 0.84 6.05
C SER A 326 2.32 0.20 5.88
N GLY A 327 2.03 -0.29 4.68
CA GLY A 327 0.80 -1.00 4.39
C GLY A 327 0.96 -2.05 3.30
N GLY A 328 -0.12 -2.80 3.05
CA GLY A 328 -0.18 -3.79 1.97
C GLY A 328 0.43 -5.15 2.28
N ALA A 329 1.32 -5.26 3.27
CA ALA A 329 1.89 -6.51 3.79
C ALA A 329 2.39 -6.32 5.22
N PRO A 330 2.60 -7.40 6.01
CA PRO A 330 3.25 -7.33 7.31
C PRO A 330 4.69 -6.81 7.19
N ILE A 331 5.12 -6.00 8.17
CA ILE A 331 6.52 -5.55 8.28
C ILE A 331 7.16 -6.15 9.55
N ASN A 332 8.45 -6.45 9.48
CA ASN A 332 9.19 -6.94 10.64
C ASN A 332 9.20 -5.89 11.78
N PRO A 333 8.69 -6.23 12.99
CA PRO A 333 8.67 -5.31 14.13
C PRO A 333 10.05 -4.79 14.56
N GLU A 334 11.12 -5.55 14.29
CA GLU A 334 12.49 -5.12 14.58
C GLU A 334 12.95 -3.99 13.65
N VAL A 335 12.51 -4.04 12.38
CA VAL A 335 12.79 -2.95 11.43
C VAL A 335 12.05 -1.68 11.85
N ILE A 336 10.80 -1.79 12.29
CA ILE A 336 10.03 -0.66 12.83
C ILE A 336 10.78 -0.01 13.99
N ARG A 337 11.18 -0.82 14.98
CA ARG A 337 11.96 -0.33 16.13
C ARG A 337 13.29 0.26 15.71
N GLY A 338 13.98 -0.42 14.82
CA GLY A 338 15.29 0.01 14.33
C GLY A 338 15.24 1.35 13.57
N MET A 339 14.21 1.61 12.78
CA MET A 339 14.02 2.92 12.15
C MET A 339 13.78 4.02 13.19
N ARG A 340 12.97 3.74 14.24
CA ARG A 340 12.81 4.67 15.38
C ARG A 340 14.09 4.85 16.18
N ASP A 341 14.97 3.87 16.22
CA ASP A 341 16.28 4.00 16.85
C ASP A 341 17.15 5.03 16.15
N PHE A 342 16.91 5.29 14.88
CA PHE A 342 17.51 6.37 14.11
C PHE A 342 16.68 7.68 14.11
N GLY A 343 15.54 7.74 14.80
CA GLY A 343 14.70 8.94 14.89
C GLY A 343 13.68 9.08 13.75
N ILE A 344 13.41 8.02 12.98
CA ILE A 344 12.38 7.97 11.93
C ILE A 344 11.22 7.13 12.45
N ASN A 345 10.04 7.73 12.63
CA ASN A 345 8.86 6.97 13.07
C ASN A 345 8.33 6.07 11.95
N VAL A 346 7.87 4.88 12.32
CA VAL A 346 7.21 3.94 11.40
C VAL A 346 5.94 3.44 12.05
N ILE A 347 4.82 3.53 11.33
CA ILE A 347 3.53 2.97 11.73
C ILE A 347 2.99 2.05 10.66
N GLN A 348 2.11 1.14 11.05
CA GLN A 348 1.42 0.24 10.13
C GLN A 348 -0.05 0.57 10.04
N GLY A 349 -0.63 0.32 8.84
CA GLY A 349 -2.06 0.24 8.62
C GLY A 349 -2.44 -1.09 7.94
N TYR A 350 -3.69 -1.49 8.14
CA TYR A 350 -4.30 -2.68 7.56
C TYR A 350 -5.61 -2.35 6.89
N GLY A 351 -5.84 -2.98 5.78
CA GLY A 351 -7.09 -2.97 5.07
C GLY A 351 -7.03 -3.60 3.70
N LEU A 352 -8.09 -3.47 2.97
CA LEU A 352 -8.38 -4.11 1.69
C LEU A 352 -8.97 -3.07 0.75
N THR A 353 -8.95 -3.30 -0.55
CA THR A 353 -9.68 -2.45 -1.50
C THR A 353 -11.15 -2.36 -1.11
N GLU A 354 -11.71 -3.45 -0.59
CA GLU A 354 -13.08 -3.57 -0.09
C GLU A 354 -13.37 -2.74 1.17
N SER A 355 -12.36 -2.12 1.79
CA SER A 355 -12.50 -1.19 2.94
C SER A 355 -11.93 0.22 2.66
N ALA A 356 -11.76 0.62 1.42
CA ALA A 356 -11.47 1.93 0.85
C ALA A 356 -10.30 2.77 1.44
N PRO A 357 -9.12 2.30 1.75
CA PRO A 357 -8.60 0.95 1.88
C PRO A 357 -8.39 0.47 3.33
N LEU A 358 -8.77 1.22 4.36
CA LEU A 358 -8.36 1.02 5.74
C LEU A 358 -9.45 0.40 6.62
N ALA A 359 -9.07 -0.59 7.43
CA ALA A 359 -9.86 -1.09 8.55
C ALA A 359 -9.20 -0.79 9.90
N ALA A 360 -7.87 -0.75 9.95
CA ALA A 360 -7.10 -0.40 11.13
C ALA A 360 -5.82 0.36 10.78
N VAL A 361 -5.35 1.21 11.69
CA VAL A 361 -4.08 1.93 11.57
C VAL A 361 -3.53 2.26 12.95
N ASN A 362 -2.21 2.23 13.12
CA ASN A 362 -1.59 2.72 14.33
C ASN A 362 -1.74 4.24 14.42
N HIS A 363 -2.06 4.74 15.62
CA HIS A 363 -1.98 6.18 15.89
C HIS A 363 -0.50 6.58 15.96
N ASP A 364 -0.12 7.73 15.41
CA ASP A 364 1.28 8.16 15.32
C ASP A 364 1.97 8.40 16.67
N SER A 365 1.20 8.59 17.74
CA SER A 365 1.68 8.74 19.11
C SER A 365 1.33 7.55 20.04
N TYR A 366 0.48 6.62 19.62
CA TYR A 366 0.10 5.42 20.36
C TYR A 366 0.02 4.21 19.41
N PHE A 367 1.00 3.36 19.46
CA PHE A 367 1.21 2.30 18.48
C PHE A 367 1.77 1.02 19.11
N SER A 368 1.63 -0.07 18.40
CA SER A 368 2.26 -1.36 18.69
C SER A 368 3.00 -1.86 17.45
N ASP A 369 4.30 -2.15 17.60
CA ASP A 369 5.15 -2.59 16.49
C ASP A 369 4.74 -3.93 15.90
N ARG A 370 4.02 -4.74 16.68
CA ARG A 370 3.57 -6.09 16.29
C ARG A 370 2.14 -6.10 15.74
N SER A 371 1.50 -4.94 15.66
CA SER A 371 0.10 -4.84 15.29
C SER A 371 -0.11 -4.08 13.98
N ALA A 372 -1.22 -4.38 13.35
CA ALA A 372 -1.75 -3.62 12.21
C ALA A 372 -2.42 -2.30 12.63
N GLY A 373 -2.49 -2.03 13.95
CA GLY A 373 -3.05 -0.81 14.53
C GLY A 373 -4.38 -1.01 15.26
N LEU A 374 -5.00 0.11 15.58
CA LEU A 374 -6.31 0.20 16.17
C LEU A 374 -7.37 0.30 15.07
N VAL A 375 -8.60 -0.13 15.38
CA VAL A 375 -9.72 0.06 14.45
C VAL A 375 -9.85 1.53 14.05
N LEU A 376 -10.13 1.74 12.77
CA LEU A 376 -10.36 3.10 12.27
C LEU A 376 -11.55 3.73 13.04
N PRO A 377 -11.48 5.00 13.47
CA PRO A 377 -12.60 5.66 14.15
C PRO A 377 -13.90 5.52 13.36
N ASN A 378 -15.02 5.37 14.07
CA ASN A 378 -16.34 5.05 13.52
C ASN A 378 -16.46 3.69 12.81
N GLY A 379 -15.40 2.87 12.83
CA GLY A 379 -15.42 1.47 12.40
C GLY A 379 -15.55 0.50 13.58
N GLN A 380 -15.83 -0.76 13.26
CA GLN A 380 -15.91 -1.86 14.22
C GLN A 380 -15.14 -3.07 13.71
N LEU A 381 -14.41 -3.71 14.60
CA LEU A 381 -13.74 -4.99 14.35
C LEU A 381 -14.34 -6.07 15.25
N LYS A 382 -14.45 -7.28 14.74
CA LYS A 382 -14.70 -8.48 15.54
C LYS A 382 -13.89 -9.66 14.99
N ILE A 383 -13.58 -10.57 15.87
CA ILE A 383 -12.99 -11.87 15.52
C ILE A 383 -14.10 -12.89 15.50
N LEU A 384 -14.31 -13.52 14.35
CA LEU A 384 -15.36 -14.51 14.15
C LEU A 384 -14.81 -15.90 14.47
N ASN A 385 -15.58 -16.67 15.26
CA ASN A 385 -15.25 -18.02 15.69
C ASN A 385 -13.81 -18.14 16.24
N PRO A 386 -13.47 -17.38 17.30
CA PRO A 386 -12.12 -17.41 17.84
C PRO A 386 -11.77 -18.81 18.41
N ALA A 387 -10.57 -19.27 18.11
CA ALA A 387 -9.97 -20.45 18.72
C ALA A 387 -9.57 -20.16 20.19
N GLU A 388 -9.04 -21.17 20.91
CA GLU A 388 -8.60 -21.02 22.30
C GLU A 388 -7.55 -19.91 22.51
N ASP A 389 -6.71 -19.66 21.51
CA ASP A 389 -5.70 -18.59 21.49
C ASP A 389 -6.25 -17.22 21.07
N GLY A 390 -7.56 -17.12 20.87
CA GLY A 390 -8.25 -15.90 20.45
C GLY A 390 -8.16 -15.61 18.95
N THR A 391 -7.47 -16.41 18.14
CA THR A 391 -7.36 -16.21 16.70
C THR A 391 -8.63 -16.66 15.97
N GLY A 392 -9.06 -15.87 14.99
CA GLY A 392 -10.22 -16.18 14.15
C GLY A 392 -10.29 -15.25 12.95
N GLU A 393 -11.35 -15.38 12.14
CA GLU A 393 -11.52 -14.53 10.97
C GLU A 393 -11.82 -13.08 11.38
N ILE A 394 -11.02 -12.14 10.85
CA ILE A 394 -11.22 -10.71 11.06
C ILE A 394 -12.42 -10.25 10.24
N CYS A 395 -13.42 -9.70 10.91
CA CYS A 395 -14.56 -9.06 10.27
C CYS A 395 -14.58 -7.57 10.60
N TYR A 396 -14.85 -6.76 9.58
CA TYR A 396 -14.86 -5.30 9.68
C TYR A 396 -16.24 -4.75 9.31
N ARG A 397 -16.66 -3.67 9.97
CA ARG A 397 -17.86 -2.88 9.66
C ARG A 397 -17.53 -1.40 9.77
N GLY A 398 -17.92 -0.61 8.76
CA GLY A 398 -17.73 0.84 8.71
C GLY A 398 -18.30 1.41 7.41
N ASP A 399 -18.50 2.72 7.38
CA ASP A 399 -19.05 3.41 6.20
C ASP A 399 -18.07 3.39 5.00
N ASN A 400 -16.84 3.00 5.21
CA ASN A 400 -15.85 2.78 4.17
C ASN A 400 -15.85 1.36 3.56
N VAL A 401 -16.75 0.49 4.00
CA VAL A 401 -16.91 -0.82 3.36
C VAL A 401 -17.58 -0.65 2.00
N MET A 402 -16.99 -1.24 0.96
CA MET A 402 -17.44 -1.19 -0.42
C MET A 402 -18.95 -1.43 -0.57
N MET A 403 -19.53 -0.96 -1.65
CA MET A 403 -20.90 -1.27 -2.04
C MET A 403 -21.07 -2.77 -2.36
N GLY A 404 -20.09 -3.35 -3.04
CA GLY A 404 -20.02 -4.75 -3.45
C GLY A 404 -19.08 -4.93 -4.63
N TYR A 405 -19.07 -6.13 -5.22
CA TYR A 405 -18.36 -6.41 -6.47
C TYR A 405 -19.27 -6.16 -7.67
N TYR A 406 -18.76 -5.39 -8.63
CA TYR A 406 -19.49 -5.00 -9.83
C TYR A 406 -19.92 -6.21 -10.66
N ASN A 407 -21.22 -6.29 -10.96
CA ASN A 407 -21.87 -7.42 -11.66
C ASN A 407 -21.62 -8.82 -11.03
N ARG A 408 -21.22 -8.86 -9.72
CA ARG A 408 -20.96 -10.11 -9.01
C ARG A 408 -21.66 -10.14 -7.64
N PRO A 409 -23.00 -10.18 -7.61
CA PRO A 409 -23.76 -10.28 -6.35
C PRO A 409 -23.46 -11.57 -5.59
N ASP A 410 -23.11 -12.65 -6.29
CA ASP A 410 -22.67 -13.93 -5.73
C ASP A 410 -21.41 -13.73 -4.85
N LEU A 411 -20.36 -13.15 -5.38
CA LEU A 411 -19.14 -12.87 -4.63
C LEU A 411 -19.35 -11.83 -3.52
N THR A 412 -20.23 -10.87 -3.75
CA THR A 412 -20.58 -9.87 -2.74
C THR A 412 -21.22 -10.55 -1.52
N ALA A 413 -22.16 -11.46 -1.72
CA ALA A 413 -22.81 -12.21 -0.66
C ALA A 413 -21.86 -13.15 0.11
N GLU A 414 -20.78 -13.61 -0.54
CA GLU A 414 -19.73 -14.40 0.14
C GLU A 414 -18.95 -13.59 1.19
N VAL A 415 -18.71 -12.31 0.93
CA VAL A 415 -17.83 -11.46 1.78
C VAL A 415 -18.60 -10.44 2.62
N LYS A 416 -19.82 -10.04 2.23
CA LYS A 416 -20.68 -9.14 3.02
C LYS A 416 -21.84 -9.92 3.62
N LYS A 417 -21.76 -10.17 4.93
CA LYS A 417 -22.80 -10.94 5.67
C LYS A 417 -23.23 -10.16 6.90
N ASN A 418 -24.54 -9.96 7.04
CA ASN A 418 -25.15 -9.29 8.20
C ASN A 418 -24.51 -7.92 8.53
N GLY A 419 -24.15 -7.14 7.50
CA GLY A 419 -23.52 -5.83 7.64
C GLY A 419 -22.02 -5.86 7.97
N TRP A 420 -21.37 -7.04 7.94
CA TRP A 420 -19.95 -7.22 8.17
C TRP A 420 -19.22 -7.62 6.89
N LEU A 421 -18.05 -7.02 6.66
CA LEU A 421 -17.09 -7.47 5.68
C LEU A 421 -16.25 -8.59 6.28
N HIS A 422 -16.33 -9.78 5.72
CA HIS A 422 -15.49 -10.94 6.01
C HIS A 422 -14.20 -10.79 5.21
N THR A 423 -13.10 -10.46 5.88
CA THR A 423 -11.85 -10.09 5.19
C THR A 423 -11.10 -11.29 4.62
N GLY A 424 -11.37 -12.47 5.13
CA GLY A 424 -10.59 -13.67 4.85
C GLY A 424 -9.20 -13.66 5.48
N ASP A 425 -8.86 -12.63 6.25
CA ASP A 425 -7.64 -12.58 7.05
C ASP A 425 -7.93 -13.13 8.46
N ILE A 426 -6.93 -13.76 9.07
CA ILE A 426 -7.00 -14.35 10.40
C ILE A 426 -6.15 -13.51 11.36
N GLY A 427 -6.64 -13.34 12.59
CA GLY A 427 -5.94 -12.57 13.59
C GLY A 427 -6.69 -12.52 14.92
N PHE A 428 -6.23 -11.68 15.82
CA PHE A 428 -6.84 -11.42 17.11
C PHE A 428 -6.70 -9.94 17.50
N ILE A 429 -7.48 -9.53 18.48
CA ILE A 429 -7.38 -8.19 19.09
C ILE A 429 -6.74 -8.36 20.46
N ASP A 430 -5.63 -7.67 20.71
CA ASP A 430 -4.94 -7.74 22.00
C ASP A 430 -5.70 -6.97 23.10
N GLU A 431 -5.25 -7.14 24.36
CA GLU A 431 -5.86 -6.49 25.55
C GLU A 431 -5.89 -4.95 25.48
N LYS A 432 -5.05 -4.35 24.62
CA LYS A 432 -4.98 -2.89 24.40
C LYS A 432 -5.83 -2.44 23.23
N GLY A 433 -6.50 -3.38 22.54
CA GLY A 433 -7.35 -3.10 21.38
C GLY A 433 -6.62 -3.09 20.05
N PHE A 434 -5.34 -3.46 19.99
CA PHE A 434 -4.60 -3.53 18.74
C PHE A 434 -4.92 -4.81 17.97
N LEU A 435 -5.15 -4.67 16.67
CA LEU A 435 -5.34 -5.79 15.76
C LEU A 435 -3.99 -6.42 15.40
N VAL A 436 -3.86 -7.72 15.61
CA VAL A 436 -2.70 -8.53 15.21
C VAL A 436 -3.15 -9.53 14.15
N ILE A 437 -2.53 -9.47 12.98
CA ILE A 437 -2.81 -10.38 11.86
C ILE A 437 -1.82 -11.53 11.93
N THR A 438 -2.34 -12.77 11.84
CA THR A 438 -1.52 -13.99 11.90
C THR A 438 -1.42 -14.71 10.56
N GLY A 439 -2.38 -14.47 9.63
CA GLY A 439 -2.33 -15.07 8.31
C GLY A 439 -3.62 -14.89 7.50
N ARG A 440 -3.74 -15.65 6.41
CA ARG A 440 -4.93 -15.67 5.54
C ARG A 440 -5.61 -17.02 5.55
N LYS A 441 -6.93 -17.02 5.64
CA LYS A 441 -7.79 -18.21 5.64
C LYS A 441 -7.53 -19.14 4.45
N LYS A 442 -7.31 -18.55 3.26
CA LYS A 442 -7.03 -19.31 2.03
C LYS A 442 -5.64 -19.92 1.96
N ASN A 443 -4.69 -19.43 2.77
CA ASN A 443 -3.31 -19.87 2.77
C ASN A 443 -3.03 -20.89 3.89
N VAL A 444 -4.00 -21.16 4.75
CA VAL A 444 -3.86 -22.08 5.88
C VAL A 444 -3.40 -23.45 5.39
N ILE A 445 -2.33 -23.95 5.97
CA ILE A 445 -1.85 -25.32 5.77
C ILE A 445 -2.48 -26.17 6.86
N ILE A 446 -3.26 -27.16 6.46
CA ILE A 446 -3.91 -28.09 7.40
C ILE A 446 -3.02 -29.33 7.50
N ARG A 447 -2.49 -29.58 8.68
CA ARG A 447 -1.68 -30.77 8.98
C ARG A 447 -2.57 -32.01 9.12
N GLY A 448 -2.00 -33.20 8.95
CA GLY A 448 -2.71 -34.47 9.11
C GLY A 448 -3.42 -34.66 10.46
N ASN A 449 -2.96 -33.96 11.52
CA ASN A 449 -3.60 -33.93 12.84
C ASN A 449 -4.71 -32.87 12.97
N GLY A 450 -5.14 -32.24 11.87
CA GLY A 450 -6.18 -31.20 11.84
C GLY A 450 -5.76 -29.83 12.36
N LYS A 451 -4.48 -29.62 12.72
CA LYS A 451 -3.97 -28.34 13.18
C LYS A 451 -3.73 -27.37 12.01
N ASN A 452 -4.13 -26.12 12.20
CA ASN A 452 -3.92 -25.05 11.24
C ASN A 452 -2.55 -24.41 11.42
N VAL A 453 -1.80 -24.26 10.32
CA VAL A 453 -0.53 -23.55 10.29
C VAL A 453 -0.67 -22.37 9.33
N PHE A 454 -0.35 -21.17 9.79
CA PHE A 454 -0.37 -19.95 9.00
C PHE A 454 1.02 -19.71 8.42
N PRO A 455 1.21 -19.87 7.11
CA PRO A 455 2.53 -19.74 6.49
C PRO A 455 3.15 -18.37 6.71
N GLU A 456 2.34 -17.31 6.77
CA GLU A 456 2.80 -15.94 6.98
C GLU A 456 3.53 -15.75 8.33
N GLU A 457 3.15 -16.51 9.36
CA GLU A 457 3.84 -16.50 10.65
C GLU A 457 5.28 -17.01 10.50
N LEU A 458 5.47 -18.13 9.81
CA LEU A 458 6.78 -18.74 9.58
C LEU A 458 7.66 -17.89 8.67
N GLU A 459 7.06 -17.31 7.63
CA GLU A 459 7.74 -16.37 6.73
C GLU A 459 8.22 -15.12 7.46
N ALA A 460 7.40 -14.57 8.37
CA ALA A 460 7.79 -13.43 9.19
C ALA A 460 8.98 -13.75 10.11
N TYR A 461 9.11 -14.98 10.59
CA TYR A 461 10.29 -15.40 11.34
C TYR A 461 11.52 -15.57 10.44
N LEU A 462 11.39 -16.25 9.30
CA LEU A 462 12.50 -16.48 8.38
C LEU A 462 13.03 -15.19 7.78
N SER A 463 12.16 -14.23 7.45
CA SER A 463 12.54 -12.93 6.89
C SER A 463 13.41 -12.07 7.82
N ARG A 464 13.54 -12.44 9.09
CA ARG A 464 14.46 -11.78 10.04
C ARG A 464 15.93 -12.11 9.77
N ASN A 465 16.18 -13.24 9.11
CA ASN A 465 17.54 -13.64 8.76
C ASN A 465 18.02 -12.82 7.56
N PRO A 466 19.18 -12.13 7.65
CA PRO A 466 19.71 -11.30 6.56
C PRO A 466 19.93 -12.04 5.25
N LEU A 467 20.21 -13.35 5.31
CA LEU A 467 20.44 -14.19 4.12
C LEU A 467 19.15 -14.47 3.33
N VAL A 468 17.98 -14.22 3.92
CA VAL A 468 16.68 -14.42 3.27
C VAL A 468 16.33 -13.17 2.48
N GLY A 469 16.39 -13.26 1.16
CA GLY A 469 15.94 -12.22 0.24
C GLY A 469 14.43 -12.24 0.06
N GLU A 470 13.89 -13.43 -0.25
CA GLU A 470 12.46 -13.70 -0.34
C GLU A 470 12.14 -15.06 0.26
N VAL A 471 10.96 -15.20 0.81
CA VAL A 471 10.49 -16.46 1.36
C VAL A 471 9.00 -16.65 1.14
N ALA A 472 8.61 -17.87 0.83
CA ALA A 472 7.24 -18.32 0.87
C ALA A 472 7.17 -19.70 1.52
N VAL A 473 6.19 -19.90 2.39
CA VAL A 473 5.90 -21.17 3.02
C VAL A 473 4.61 -21.74 2.42
N VAL A 474 4.66 -23.02 2.03
CA VAL A 474 3.53 -23.73 1.43
C VAL A 474 3.38 -25.12 2.03
N GLY A 475 2.17 -25.67 1.96
CA GLY A 475 1.93 -27.09 2.24
C GLY A 475 2.07 -27.89 0.96
N LEU A 476 2.94 -28.89 0.91
CA LEU A 476 3.05 -29.84 -0.19
C LEU A 476 2.77 -31.25 0.31
N MET A 477 2.08 -32.04 -0.52
CA MET A 477 1.76 -33.41 -0.18
C MET A 477 3.02 -34.29 -0.26
N ASN A 478 3.32 -34.96 0.84
CA ASN A 478 4.36 -36.01 0.89
C ASN A 478 3.69 -37.37 0.65
N GLU A 479 3.75 -37.86 -0.57
CA GLU A 479 3.11 -39.13 -0.93
C GLU A 479 3.66 -40.34 -0.15
N LYS A 480 4.94 -40.30 0.24
CA LYS A 480 5.57 -41.40 1.02
C LYS A 480 5.02 -41.51 2.43
N LYS A 481 4.66 -40.38 3.04
CA LYS A 481 4.10 -40.30 4.40
C LYS A 481 2.58 -40.17 4.42
N ASN A 482 1.96 -39.86 3.28
CA ASN A 482 0.56 -39.48 3.14
C ASN A 482 0.18 -38.29 4.08
N GLU A 483 1.06 -37.32 4.16
CA GLU A 483 0.91 -36.13 5.01
C GLU A 483 1.32 -34.87 4.26
N VAL A 484 0.84 -33.71 4.75
CA VAL A 484 1.25 -32.40 4.21
C VAL A 484 2.50 -31.94 4.95
N ASP A 485 3.62 -31.83 4.25
CA ASP A 485 4.84 -31.21 4.74
C ASP A 485 4.77 -29.68 4.61
N ILE A 486 5.31 -28.97 5.60
CA ILE A 486 5.49 -27.52 5.57
C ILE A 486 6.83 -27.22 4.90
N VAL A 487 6.76 -26.63 3.71
CA VAL A 487 7.91 -26.38 2.84
C VAL A 487 8.21 -24.89 2.80
N ALA A 488 9.42 -24.48 3.18
CA ALA A 488 9.90 -23.11 3.01
C ALA A 488 10.72 -22.99 1.73
N ALA A 489 10.26 -22.19 0.78
CA ALA A 489 11.01 -21.82 -0.42
C ALA A 489 11.67 -20.46 -0.19
N VAL A 490 13.00 -20.43 -0.24
CA VAL A 490 13.81 -19.23 0.05
C VAL A 490 14.63 -18.85 -1.19
N TYR A 491 14.48 -17.59 -1.63
CA TYR A 491 15.41 -16.96 -2.56
C TYR A 491 16.41 -16.14 -1.74
N PRO A 492 17.72 -16.43 -1.81
CA PRO A 492 18.73 -15.80 -0.97
C PRO A 492 18.99 -14.33 -1.35
N ASP A 493 19.36 -13.52 -0.36
CA ASP A 493 19.92 -12.19 -0.60
C ASP A 493 21.41 -12.30 -0.96
N ALA A 494 21.74 -12.13 -2.23
CA ALA A 494 23.10 -12.33 -2.75
C ALA A 494 24.14 -11.36 -2.14
N GLU A 495 23.74 -10.13 -1.81
CA GLU A 495 24.63 -9.15 -1.17
C GLU A 495 24.92 -9.55 0.27
N ALA A 496 23.89 -9.92 1.02
CA ALA A 496 24.03 -10.41 2.38
C ALA A 496 24.84 -11.72 2.42
N ALA A 497 24.62 -12.63 1.48
CA ALA A 497 25.40 -13.88 1.40
C ALA A 497 26.91 -13.57 1.25
N LYS A 498 27.30 -12.63 0.38
CA LYS A 498 28.69 -12.19 0.24
C LYS A 498 29.23 -11.53 1.51
N GLU A 499 28.40 -10.74 2.20
CA GLU A 499 28.80 -10.03 3.42
C GLU A 499 29.02 -10.99 4.60
N TYR A 500 28.13 -11.98 4.79
CA TYR A 500 28.15 -12.86 5.96
C TYR A 500 28.95 -14.15 5.78
N LEU A 501 28.99 -14.70 4.56
CA LEU A 501 29.66 -15.97 4.25
C LEU A 501 30.95 -15.81 3.48
N GLY A 502 31.25 -14.56 3.02
CA GLY A 502 32.42 -14.26 2.19
C GLY A 502 32.11 -14.26 0.70
N ALA A 503 32.94 -13.52 -0.08
CA ALA A 503 32.73 -13.29 -1.51
C ALA A 503 32.73 -14.58 -2.38
N HIS A 504 33.38 -15.65 -1.89
CA HIS A 504 33.54 -16.94 -2.58
C HIS A 504 32.87 -18.10 -1.83
N HIS A 505 31.77 -17.84 -1.11
CA HIS A 505 31.01 -18.88 -0.42
C HIS A 505 30.46 -19.91 -1.42
N THR A 506 30.41 -21.17 -1.01
CA THR A 506 29.83 -22.24 -1.79
C THR A 506 28.30 -22.28 -1.61
N GLU A 507 27.59 -22.90 -2.57
CA GLU A 507 26.14 -23.13 -2.45
C GLU A 507 25.80 -23.97 -1.20
N ASP A 508 26.66 -24.92 -0.82
CA ASP A 508 26.48 -25.73 0.39
C ASP A 508 26.61 -24.91 1.65
N ALA A 509 27.56 -23.96 1.71
CA ALA A 509 27.68 -23.05 2.85
C ALA A 509 26.45 -22.14 3.00
N LEU A 510 25.92 -21.63 1.89
CA LEU A 510 24.70 -20.84 1.88
C LEU A 510 23.48 -21.68 2.32
N ARG A 511 23.36 -22.90 1.79
CA ARG A 511 22.28 -23.82 2.17
C ARG A 511 22.36 -24.18 3.65
N ALA A 512 23.54 -24.46 4.18
CA ALA A 512 23.74 -24.77 5.60
C ALA A 512 23.33 -23.59 6.50
N ALA A 513 23.71 -22.36 6.14
CA ALA A 513 23.34 -21.16 6.88
C ALA A 513 21.83 -20.86 6.84
N LEU A 514 21.17 -21.11 5.71
CA LEU A 514 19.70 -21.00 5.60
C LEU A 514 18.98 -22.12 6.35
N GLN A 515 19.56 -23.34 6.40
CA GLN A 515 19.03 -24.43 7.22
C GLN A 515 19.13 -24.12 8.72
N GLU A 516 20.21 -23.48 9.15
CA GLU A 516 20.32 -22.97 10.54
C GLU A 516 19.22 -21.94 10.86
N ALA A 517 18.91 -21.06 9.92
CA ALA A 517 17.80 -20.13 10.07
C ALA A 517 16.45 -20.84 10.24
N VAL A 518 16.19 -21.88 9.45
CA VAL A 518 14.99 -22.74 9.58
C VAL A 518 14.97 -23.44 10.93
N ASN A 519 16.09 -24.02 11.36
CA ASN A 519 16.21 -24.69 12.66
C ASN A 519 15.90 -23.71 13.81
N GLY A 520 16.45 -22.49 13.75
CA GLY A 520 16.15 -21.43 14.73
C GLY A 520 14.66 -21.05 14.78
N VAL A 521 13.96 -21.06 13.64
CA VAL A 521 12.50 -20.89 13.62
C VAL A 521 11.80 -22.09 14.25
N ASN A 522 12.23 -23.30 13.92
CA ASN A 522 11.66 -24.54 14.43
C ASN A 522 11.81 -24.71 15.96
N ASP A 523 12.81 -24.06 16.55
CA ASP A 523 13.04 -24.09 18.00
C ASP A 523 12.07 -23.17 18.78
N ILE A 524 11.51 -22.15 18.13
CA ILE A 524 10.62 -21.18 18.79
C ILE A 524 9.15 -21.39 18.49
N VAL A 525 8.81 -22.20 17.48
CA VAL A 525 7.42 -22.50 17.12
C VAL A 525 6.96 -23.82 17.70
N GLN A 526 5.63 -23.99 17.81
CA GLN A 526 5.05 -25.27 18.25
C GLN A 526 5.39 -26.40 17.26
N THR A 527 5.52 -27.62 17.76
CA THR A 527 5.97 -28.77 16.97
C THR A 527 5.19 -28.96 15.66
N TYR A 528 3.86 -28.74 15.68
CA TYR A 528 3.04 -28.89 14.48
C TYR A 528 3.23 -27.77 13.44
N LYS A 529 3.89 -26.66 13.80
CA LYS A 529 4.23 -25.54 12.91
C LYS A 529 5.64 -25.67 12.32
N ARG A 530 6.42 -26.66 12.71
CA ARG A 530 7.80 -26.81 12.24
C ARG A 530 7.86 -26.95 10.73
N ILE A 531 8.82 -26.27 10.13
CA ILE A 531 9.16 -26.38 8.70
C ILE A 531 9.86 -27.71 8.50
N ASP A 532 9.30 -28.54 7.63
CA ASP A 532 9.81 -29.89 7.36
C ASP A 532 10.92 -29.88 6.31
N VAL A 533 10.79 -29.02 5.27
CA VAL A 533 11.72 -28.99 4.14
C VAL A 533 12.09 -27.55 3.77
N LEU A 534 13.38 -27.32 3.53
CA LEU A 534 13.91 -26.08 2.95
C LEU A 534 14.26 -26.29 1.47
N LEU A 535 13.68 -25.46 0.59
CA LEU A 535 14.05 -25.31 -0.81
C LEU A 535 14.79 -23.98 -1.00
N VAL A 536 16.06 -24.04 -1.38
CA VAL A 536 16.86 -22.85 -1.72
C VAL A 536 16.76 -22.65 -3.22
N ARG A 537 16.21 -21.51 -3.63
CA ARG A 537 15.93 -21.21 -5.03
C ARG A 537 17.02 -20.34 -5.66
N ALA A 538 17.31 -20.61 -6.92
CA ALA A 538 18.18 -19.76 -7.74
C ALA A 538 17.44 -18.56 -8.35
N GLU A 539 16.10 -18.63 -8.45
CA GLU A 539 15.25 -17.62 -9.07
C GLU A 539 14.30 -17.00 -8.06
N GLU A 540 13.96 -15.72 -8.26
CA GLU A 540 12.94 -15.03 -7.48
C GLU A 540 11.59 -15.74 -7.50
N LEU A 541 10.82 -15.59 -6.43
CA LEU A 541 9.46 -16.09 -6.39
C LEU A 541 8.55 -15.29 -7.35
N PRO A 542 7.55 -15.92 -8.01
CA PRO A 542 6.65 -15.23 -8.93
C PRO A 542 5.85 -14.14 -8.21
N LYS A 543 5.82 -12.93 -8.79
CA LYS A 543 5.17 -11.75 -8.21
C LYS A 543 4.20 -11.11 -9.20
N ASN A 544 3.22 -10.41 -8.67
CA ASN A 544 2.36 -9.54 -9.45
C ASN A 544 3.00 -8.15 -9.66
N THR A 545 2.29 -7.24 -10.36
CA THR A 545 2.72 -5.87 -10.62
C THR A 545 2.95 -5.05 -9.32
N SER A 546 2.24 -5.39 -8.24
CA SER A 546 2.40 -4.79 -6.90
C SER A 546 3.55 -5.42 -6.08
N LYS A 547 4.40 -6.26 -6.71
CA LYS A 547 5.52 -6.97 -6.05
C LYS A 547 5.08 -7.96 -4.96
N LYS A 548 3.82 -8.39 -4.93
CA LYS A 548 3.32 -9.43 -4.02
C LYS A 548 3.52 -10.80 -4.65
N ILE A 549 3.95 -11.78 -3.84
CA ILE A 549 4.15 -13.17 -4.27
C ILE A 549 2.81 -13.78 -4.71
N LYS A 550 2.77 -14.39 -5.87
CA LYS A 550 1.62 -15.10 -6.43
C LYS A 550 1.51 -16.50 -5.82
N ARG A 551 0.98 -16.59 -4.61
CA ARG A 551 0.94 -17.84 -3.83
C ARG A 551 0.23 -18.99 -4.53
N PHE A 552 -0.79 -18.72 -5.33
CA PHE A 552 -1.54 -19.76 -6.03
C PHE A 552 -0.72 -20.53 -7.08
N GLU A 553 0.37 -19.93 -7.59
CA GLU A 553 1.30 -20.55 -8.53
C GLU A 553 2.34 -21.44 -7.82
N LEU A 554 2.60 -21.19 -6.52
CA LEU A 554 3.71 -21.81 -5.79
C LEU A 554 3.59 -23.33 -5.63
N PRO A 555 2.45 -23.92 -5.26
CA PRO A 555 2.38 -25.38 -5.10
C PRO A 555 2.79 -26.13 -6.38
N ALA A 556 2.26 -25.72 -7.53
CA ALA A 556 2.61 -26.32 -8.81
C ALA A 556 4.08 -26.09 -9.20
N LEU A 557 4.60 -24.88 -8.92
CA LEU A 557 5.99 -24.52 -9.21
C LEU A 557 6.97 -25.31 -8.36
N LEU A 558 6.69 -25.47 -7.06
CA LEU A 558 7.61 -26.05 -6.09
C LEU A 558 7.53 -27.58 -5.99
N GLN A 559 6.46 -28.20 -6.50
CA GLN A 559 6.24 -29.63 -6.38
C GLN A 559 7.42 -30.45 -6.91
N LYS A 560 7.92 -30.13 -8.10
CA LYS A 560 9.05 -30.84 -8.72
C LYS A 560 10.37 -30.70 -7.91
N GLU A 561 10.66 -29.48 -7.43
CA GLU A 561 11.85 -29.20 -6.62
C GLU A 561 11.77 -29.94 -5.28
N TYR A 562 10.56 -30.01 -4.69
CA TYR A 562 10.29 -30.73 -3.46
C TYR A 562 10.49 -32.23 -3.63
N GLU A 563 9.94 -32.85 -4.68
CA GLU A 563 10.11 -34.29 -4.96
C GLU A 563 11.58 -34.65 -5.20
N ALA A 564 12.31 -33.84 -5.96
CA ALA A 564 13.74 -34.02 -6.15
C ALA A 564 14.52 -33.95 -4.83
N ARG A 565 14.11 -33.07 -3.92
CA ARG A 565 14.72 -32.93 -2.58
C ARG A 565 14.45 -34.13 -1.65
N LEU A 566 13.28 -34.78 -1.78
CA LEU A 566 12.94 -35.99 -1.02
C LEU A 566 13.61 -37.27 -1.54
N SER A 567 14.15 -37.21 -2.75
CA SER A 567 14.79 -38.35 -3.42
C SER A 567 16.30 -38.39 -3.20
N ASN A 568 16.88 -37.25 -2.79
CA ASN A 568 18.28 -37.09 -2.40
C ASN A 568 18.44 -37.10 -0.86
#